data_e74789b9bb3aeefd755abfd784a886a1
#
_entry.id   e74789b9bb3aeefd755abfd784a886a1
#
_cell.length_a   1.000
_cell.length_b   1.000
_cell.length_c   1.000
_cell.angle_alpha   90.00
_cell.angle_beta   90.00
_cell.angle_gamma   90.00
#
_symmetry.space_group_name_H-M   'P 1'
#
loop_
_entity.id
_entity.type
_entity.pdbx_description
1 polymer ?
#
loop_
_entity_poly.entity_id
_entity_poly.type
_entity_poly.pdbx_seq_one_letter_code
_entity_poly.pdbx_strand_id
1 'polypeptide(L)'
;MIKKWSIRYPAVGGEEERRAYVYLPTMYEADPDRRYPVLYMFDGQNVFFDEDATYGKSWGMADYLDYTDTPLIVAAVECNAGANNERLVEYSPYRFDDKQYGHFDGKGKDTLNWFVHEFKLYIDANYRTVPDRAHTFIGGSSMGGLMSLYALLQYSDVFGRAAALSPSLWVAPEALTALVGRCKLAPGTVLYMDYGSREMGNHDGMRKGFGEMCSRIFARGINLTARVVPGGDHSEASWEKQLPFVFHTLMYELD
;
A
#
# COMPACT_ATOMS: atom_id res chain seq x y z
N MET A 1 -2.56 -2.09 -20.18
CA MET A 1 -1.68 -3.28 -20.46
C MET A 1 -0.95 -3.69 -19.18
N ILE A 2 -0.85 -5.02 -18.88
CA ILE A 2 -0.10 -5.49 -17.70
C ILE A 2 1.09 -6.34 -18.15
N LYS A 3 2.27 -6.09 -17.56
CA LYS A 3 3.48 -6.91 -17.72
C LYS A 3 3.81 -7.60 -16.41
N LYS A 4 4.29 -8.86 -16.50
CA LYS A 4 4.76 -9.67 -15.36
C LYS A 4 6.22 -10.05 -15.60
N TRP A 5 7.07 -9.99 -14.56
CA TRP A 5 8.46 -10.46 -14.64
C TRP A 5 8.92 -10.93 -13.26
N SER A 6 10.06 -11.63 -13.22
CA SER A 6 10.71 -12.03 -11.96
C SER A 6 11.69 -10.97 -11.51
N ILE A 7 11.73 -10.67 -10.23
CA ILE A 7 12.65 -9.71 -9.61
C ILE A 7 13.23 -10.29 -8.32
N ARG A 8 14.50 -10.00 -8.04
CA ARG A 8 15.12 -10.36 -6.76
C ARG A 8 14.53 -9.53 -5.63
N TYR A 9 14.23 -10.20 -4.53
CA TYR A 9 13.59 -9.63 -3.38
C TYR A 9 14.31 -10.07 -2.08
N PRO A 10 14.56 -9.18 -1.11
CA PRO A 10 15.21 -9.52 0.16
C PRO A 10 14.20 -10.19 1.10
N ALA A 11 14.02 -11.48 0.95
CA ALA A 11 13.11 -12.26 1.76
C ALA A 11 13.65 -12.55 3.18
N VAL A 12 12.79 -13.08 4.04
CA VAL A 12 13.14 -13.43 5.43
C VAL A 12 14.29 -14.44 5.51
N GLY A 13 14.34 -15.39 4.57
CA GLY A 13 15.35 -16.44 4.49
C GLY A 13 16.58 -16.11 3.63
N GLY A 14 16.65 -14.93 3.04
CA GLY A 14 17.67 -14.51 2.08
C GLY A 14 17.04 -13.90 0.81
N GLU A 15 17.80 -13.84 -0.29
CA GLU A 15 17.23 -13.36 -1.56
C GLU A 15 16.36 -14.43 -2.22
N GLU A 16 15.21 -14.00 -2.72
CA GLU A 16 14.26 -14.82 -3.48
C GLU A 16 13.89 -14.14 -4.80
N GLU A 17 13.46 -14.94 -5.77
CA GLU A 17 12.78 -14.45 -6.96
C GLU A 17 11.29 -14.28 -6.64
N ARG A 18 10.77 -13.09 -6.87
CA ARG A 18 9.35 -12.74 -6.70
C ARG A 18 8.77 -12.26 -8.02
N ARG A 19 7.50 -12.53 -8.25
CA ARG A 19 6.80 -11.96 -9.39
C ARG A 19 6.49 -10.50 -9.13
N ALA A 20 6.86 -9.65 -10.07
CA ALA A 20 6.50 -8.25 -10.11
C ALA A 20 5.52 -7.99 -11.26
N TYR A 21 4.73 -6.95 -11.12
CA TYR A 21 3.69 -6.55 -12.06
C TYR A 21 3.82 -5.05 -12.34
N VAL A 22 3.54 -4.66 -13.58
CA VAL A 22 3.30 -3.26 -13.90
C VAL A 22 2.08 -3.13 -14.80
N TYR A 23 1.13 -2.32 -14.38
CA TYR A 23 0.04 -1.84 -15.22
C TYR A 23 0.45 -0.53 -15.88
N LEU A 24 0.25 -0.44 -17.19
CA LEU A 24 0.45 0.76 -17.99
C LEU A 24 -0.91 1.26 -18.49
N PRO A 25 -1.22 2.57 -18.34
CA PRO A 25 -2.51 3.12 -18.73
C PRO A 25 -2.75 3.03 -20.25
N THR A 26 -4.01 3.13 -20.67
CA THR A 26 -4.45 2.99 -22.07
C THR A 26 -3.67 3.85 -23.05
N MET A 27 -3.41 5.11 -22.67
CA MET A 27 -2.69 6.08 -23.50
C MET A 27 -1.17 5.91 -23.48
N TYR A 28 -0.63 4.94 -22.74
CA TYR A 28 0.82 4.81 -22.59
C TYR A 28 1.55 4.63 -23.92
N GLU A 29 1.07 3.76 -24.81
CA GLU A 29 1.72 3.55 -26.13
C GLU A 29 1.34 4.64 -27.15
N ALA A 30 0.18 5.29 -27.00
CA ALA A 30 -0.30 6.30 -27.92
C ALA A 30 0.37 7.67 -27.75
N ASP A 31 0.85 7.98 -26.55
CA ASP A 31 1.54 9.24 -26.22
C ASP A 31 2.93 8.93 -25.63
N PRO A 32 3.98 8.85 -26.48
CA PRO A 32 5.33 8.47 -26.05
C PRO A 32 6.04 9.52 -25.20
N ASP A 33 5.60 10.76 -25.22
CA ASP A 33 6.21 11.87 -24.47
C ASP A 33 5.61 12.03 -23.07
N ARG A 34 4.41 11.47 -22.86
CA ARG A 34 3.71 11.58 -21.57
C ARG A 34 4.38 10.76 -20.50
N ARG A 35 4.51 11.37 -19.31
CA ARG A 35 4.96 10.72 -18.08
C ARG A 35 3.79 10.61 -17.10
N TYR A 36 3.88 9.62 -16.19
CA TYR A 36 2.78 9.23 -15.35
C TYR A 36 3.20 9.15 -13.88
N PRO A 37 2.32 9.51 -12.93
CA PRO A 37 2.52 9.16 -11.53
C PRO A 37 2.52 7.63 -11.36
N VAL A 38 3.09 7.16 -10.26
CA VAL A 38 3.22 5.72 -9.97
C VAL A 38 2.62 5.40 -8.62
N LEU A 39 1.72 4.42 -8.57
CA LEU A 39 1.26 3.76 -7.36
C LEU A 39 2.02 2.45 -7.16
N TYR A 40 2.81 2.37 -6.10
CA TYR A 40 3.47 1.14 -5.66
C TYR A 40 2.52 0.36 -4.76
N MET A 41 2.25 -0.92 -5.08
CA MET A 41 1.31 -1.76 -4.33
C MET A 41 2.00 -2.93 -3.66
N PHE A 42 1.67 -3.14 -2.41
CA PHE A 42 1.94 -4.38 -1.69
C PHE A 42 1.00 -5.50 -2.17
N ASP A 43 1.38 -6.75 -1.94
CA ASP A 43 0.58 -7.93 -2.30
C ASP A 43 0.22 -7.99 -3.79
N GLY A 44 1.23 -7.85 -4.65
CA GLY A 44 1.07 -7.75 -6.11
C GLY A 44 0.22 -8.84 -6.74
N GLN A 45 0.22 -10.06 -6.17
CA GLN A 45 -0.62 -11.17 -6.61
C GLN A 45 -2.13 -10.89 -6.47
N ASN A 46 -2.52 -10.00 -5.55
CA ASN A 46 -3.93 -9.68 -5.28
C ASN A 46 -4.43 -8.46 -6.07
N VAL A 47 -3.58 -7.78 -6.85
CA VAL A 47 -3.92 -6.47 -7.42
C VAL A 47 -4.74 -6.58 -8.71
N PHE A 48 -4.40 -7.50 -9.62
CA PHE A 48 -4.87 -7.44 -11.00
C PHE A 48 -5.70 -8.66 -11.45
N PHE A 49 -5.31 -9.88 -11.08
CA PHE A 49 -5.86 -11.12 -11.64
C PHE A 49 -6.39 -12.04 -10.55
N ASP A 50 -7.62 -12.53 -10.72
CA ASP A 50 -8.24 -13.46 -9.78
C ASP A 50 -7.47 -14.79 -9.70
N GLU A 51 -6.89 -15.26 -10.83
CA GLU A 51 -6.07 -16.47 -10.86
C GLU A 51 -4.74 -16.38 -10.12
N ASP A 52 -4.17 -15.17 -9.95
CA ASP A 52 -2.95 -14.96 -9.16
C ASP A 52 -3.27 -14.73 -7.67
N ALA A 53 -4.50 -14.31 -7.35
CA ALA A 53 -4.88 -13.83 -6.03
C ALA A 53 -4.88 -14.95 -4.98
N THR A 54 -4.35 -14.66 -3.80
CA THR A 54 -4.23 -15.60 -2.68
C THR A 54 -5.55 -16.30 -2.31
N TYR A 55 -6.67 -15.58 -2.44
CA TYR A 55 -8.00 -16.10 -2.10
C TYR A 55 -8.93 -16.20 -3.32
N GLY A 56 -8.37 -16.20 -4.54
CA GLY A 56 -9.13 -16.33 -5.78
C GLY A 56 -9.96 -15.10 -6.17
N LYS A 57 -9.72 -13.95 -5.52
CA LYS A 57 -10.33 -12.65 -5.84
C LYS A 57 -9.28 -11.57 -5.75
N SER A 58 -9.10 -10.83 -6.83
CA SER A 58 -8.22 -9.67 -6.90
C SER A 58 -8.98 -8.36 -6.63
N TRP A 59 -8.23 -7.25 -6.55
CA TRP A 59 -8.82 -5.91 -6.48
C TRP A 59 -9.45 -5.44 -7.79
N GLY A 60 -9.26 -6.17 -8.91
CA GLY A 60 -9.74 -5.75 -10.23
C GLY A 60 -9.21 -4.38 -10.65
N MET A 61 -8.02 -4.00 -10.17
CA MET A 61 -7.51 -2.64 -10.28
C MET A 61 -7.31 -2.20 -11.73
N ALA A 62 -6.88 -3.10 -12.62
CA ALA A 62 -6.69 -2.76 -14.02
C ALA A 62 -8.02 -2.43 -14.71
N ASP A 63 -9.07 -3.21 -14.47
CA ASP A 63 -10.39 -2.97 -15.04
C ASP A 63 -10.96 -1.62 -14.60
N TYR A 64 -10.76 -1.28 -13.31
CA TYR A 64 -11.16 0.02 -12.79
C TYR A 64 -10.40 1.17 -13.46
N LEU A 65 -9.07 1.07 -13.58
CA LEU A 65 -8.22 2.10 -14.18
C LEU A 65 -8.50 2.27 -15.68
N ASP A 66 -8.72 1.18 -16.41
CA ASP A 66 -9.09 1.20 -17.82
C ASP A 66 -10.49 1.83 -18.01
N TYR A 67 -11.46 1.48 -17.15
CA TYR A 67 -12.82 2.04 -17.20
C TYR A 67 -12.84 3.55 -16.94
N THR A 68 -12.00 4.03 -16.01
CA THR A 68 -11.95 5.46 -15.64
C THR A 68 -10.95 6.27 -16.45
N ASP A 69 -10.20 5.63 -17.36
CA ASP A 69 -9.06 6.20 -18.10
C ASP A 69 -8.09 6.98 -17.20
N THR A 70 -7.82 6.42 -16.00
CA THR A 70 -6.97 7.06 -15.01
C THR A 70 -5.51 7.03 -15.47
N PRO A 71 -4.83 8.18 -15.61
CA PRO A 71 -3.47 8.25 -16.17
C PRO A 71 -2.41 7.92 -15.10
N LEU A 72 -2.32 6.67 -14.70
CA LEU A 72 -1.49 6.19 -13.60
C LEU A 72 -0.79 4.87 -13.98
N ILE A 73 0.49 4.74 -13.65
CA ILE A 73 1.21 3.47 -13.63
C ILE A 73 0.98 2.81 -12.27
N VAL A 74 0.71 1.50 -12.23
CA VAL A 74 0.70 0.74 -10.98
C VAL A 74 1.79 -0.31 -11.04
N ALA A 75 2.72 -0.28 -10.08
CA ALA A 75 3.81 -1.24 -9.94
C ALA A 75 3.62 -2.04 -8.64
N ALA A 76 3.66 -3.36 -8.72
CA ALA A 76 3.37 -4.22 -7.59
C ALA A 76 4.34 -5.41 -7.52
N VAL A 77 4.56 -5.95 -6.33
CA VAL A 77 5.35 -7.16 -6.11
C VAL A 77 4.62 -8.11 -5.17
N GLU A 78 4.73 -9.41 -5.43
CA GLU A 78 4.16 -10.45 -4.58
C GLU A 78 4.74 -10.39 -3.17
N CYS A 79 3.90 -10.66 -2.17
CA CYS A 79 4.38 -10.96 -0.82
C CYS A 79 4.85 -12.41 -0.69
N ASN A 80 5.44 -12.76 0.45
CA ASN A 80 5.69 -14.15 0.78
C ASN A 80 4.36 -14.88 1.06
N ALA A 81 4.10 -15.91 0.28
CA ALA A 81 2.93 -16.78 0.44
C ALA A 81 3.27 -18.09 1.19
N GLY A 82 4.45 -18.19 1.81
CA GLY A 82 4.92 -19.38 2.53
C GLY A 82 4.07 -19.72 3.77
N ALA A 83 4.16 -20.98 4.18
CA ALA A 83 3.32 -21.55 5.25
C ALA A 83 3.56 -20.97 6.65
N ASN A 84 4.66 -20.25 6.85
CA ASN A 84 5.09 -19.75 8.17
C ASN A 84 4.65 -18.31 8.47
N ASN A 85 3.64 -17.80 7.77
CA ASN A 85 3.17 -16.42 7.90
C ASN A 85 4.29 -15.37 7.69
N GLU A 86 5.26 -15.66 6.83
CA GLU A 86 6.41 -14.79 6.60
C GLU A 86 6.03 -13.42 6.06
N ARG A 87 4.85 -13.30 5.40
CA ARG A 87 4.26 -12.01 5.06
C ARG A 87 4.10 -11.09 6.29
N LEU A 88 3.77 -11.63 7.46
CA LEU A 88 3.66 -10.84 8.70
C LEU A 88 5.02 -10.31 9.15
N VAL A 89 6.10 -11.06 8.92
CA VAL A 89 7.46 -10.60 9.18
C VAL A 89 7.88 -9.53 8.16
N GLU A 90 7.67 -9.78 6.86
CA GLU A 90 8.03 -8.86 5.78
C GLU A 90 7.28 -7.52 5.87
N TYR A 91 6.01 -7.55 6.29
CA TYR A 91 5.13 -6.39 6.30
C TYR A 91 4.90 -5.81 7.69
N SER A 92 5.76 -6.11 8.64
CA SER A 92 5.79 -5.39 9.91
C SER A 92 7.08 -4.59 10.08
N PRO A 93 7.01 -3.26 10.24
CA PRO A 93 8.19 -2.45 10.52
C PRO A 93 8.68 -2.57 11.97
N TYR A 94 7.94 -3.32 12.79
CA TYR A 94 8.20 -3.51 14.21
C TYR A 94 8.09 -4.98 14.61
N ARG A 95 8.83 -5.36 15.65
CA ARG A 95 8.60 -6.62 16.36
C ARG A 95 7.22 -6.57 17.03
N PHE A 96 6.49 -7.68 16.97
CA PHE A 96 5.22 -7.82 17.66
C PHE A 96 4.94 -9.28 18.03
N ASP A 97 4.06 -9.44 19.00
CA ASP A 97 3.54 -10.74 19.42
C ASP A 97 2.04 -10.81 19.12
N ASP A 98 1.61 -11.91 18.53
CA ASP A 98 0.20 -12.22 18.29
C ASP A 98 -0.19 -13.49 19.05
N LYS A 99 -1.35 -13.50 19.69
CA LYS A 99 -1.84 -14.63 20.51
C LYS A 99 -2.08 -15.89 19.69
N GLN A 100 -2.44 -15.75 18.43
CA GLN A 100 -2.77 -16.86 17.53
C GLN A 100 -1.54 -17.31 16.71
N TYR A 101 -0.71 -16.36 16.25
CA TYR A 101 0.35 -16.62 15.28
C TYR A 101 1.74 -16.62 15.90
N GLY A 102 1.92 -16.15 17.13
CA GLY A 102 3.19 -16.18 17.84
C GLY A 102 4.03 -14.89 17.71
N HIS A 103 5.34 -15.06 17.74
CA HIS A 103 6.32 -13.96 17.75
C HIS A 103 6.81 -13.65 16.34
N PHE A 104 6.91 -12.35 16.00
CA PHE A 104 7.40 -11.87 14.71
C PHE A 104 8.46 -10.78 14.91
N ASP A 105 9.64 -10.95 14.30
CA ASP A 105 10.75 -10.01 14.44
C ASP A 105 10.57 -8.70 13.66
N GLY A 106 9.74 -8.70 12.62
CA GLY A 106 9.45 -7.54 11.79
C GLY A 106 10.62 -7.07 10.93
N LYS A 107 10.54 -7.32 9.62
CA LYS A 107 11.51 -6.89 8.60
C LYS A 107 10.94 -5.86 7.60
N GLY A 108 9.82 -5.24 7.92
CA GLY A 108 9.17 -4.26 7.05
C GLY A 108 10.06 -3.07 6.70
N LYS A 109 11.06 -2.75 7.52
CA LYS A 109 12.04 -1.71 7.18
C LYS A 109 12.93 -2.14 6.02
N ASP A 110 13.37 -3.38 6.00
CA ASP A 110 14.19 -3.95 4.91
C ASP A 110 13.37 -4.01 3.63
N THR A 111 12.12 -4.45 3.72
CA THR A 111 11.14 -4.41 2.63
C THR A 111 10.99 -3.01 2.03
N LEU A 112 10.76 -1.98 2.83
CA LEU A 112 10.62 -0.61 2.34
C LEU A 112 11.93 -0.03 1.81
N ASN A 113 13.04 -0.36 2.43
CA ASN A 113 14.34 0.04 1.91
C ASN A 113 14.57 -0.49 0.49
N TRP A 114 14.21 -1.74 0.24
CA TRP A 114 14.23 -2.33 -1.10
C TRP A 114 13.24 -1.66 -2.06
N PHE A 115 12.00 -1.38 -1.61
CA PHE A 115 11.02 -0.65 -2.43
C PHE A 115 11.57 0.70 -2.90
N VAL A 116 12.23 1.44 -2.02
CA VAL A 116 12.74 2.79 -2.30
C VAL A 116 14.01 2.77 -3.15
N HIS A 117 14.95 1.89 -2.84
CA HIS A 117 16.30 1.96 -3.42
C HIS A 117 16.55 0.97 -4.56
N GLU A 118 15.63 0.01 -4.78
CA GLU A 118 15.76 -0.95 -5.87
C GLU A 118 14.52 -0.97 -6.75
N PHE A 119 13.34 -1.29 -6.21
CA PHE A 119 12.13 -1.43 -7.00
C PHE A 119 11.70 -0.12 -7.67
N LYS A 120 11.64 0.98 -6.90
CA LYS A 120 11.31 2.30 -7.46
C LYS A 120 12.31 2.73 -8.54
N LEU A 121 13.60 2.56 -8.28
CA LEU A 121 14.64 2.93 -9.26
C LEU A 121 14.53 2.09 -10.54
N TYR A 122 14.20 0.80 -10.41
CA TYR A 122 13.95 -0.05 -11.58
C TYR A 122 12.74 0.44 -12.39
N ILE A 123 11.64 0.76 -11.73
CA ILE A 123 10.42 1.28 -12.40
C ILE A 123 10.72 2.62 -13.09
N ASP A 124 11.38 3.55 -12.42
CA ASP A 124 11.71 4.86 -12.98
C ASP A 124 12.67 4.77 -14.19
N ALA A 125 13.59 3.79 -14.18
CA ALA A 125 14.53 3.56 -15.28
C ALA A 125 13.90 2.90 -16.51
N ASN A 126 12.81 2.12 -16.33
CA ASN A 126 12.23 1.29 -17.40
C ASN A 126 10.88 1.81 -17.92
N TYR A 127 10.26 2.75 -17.23
CA TYR A 127 8.94 3.29 -17.58
C TYR A 127 8.91 4.81 -17.52
N ARG A 128 7.98 5.42 -18.23
CA ARG A 128 7.82 6.89 -18.28
C ARG A 128 7.10 7.40 -17.04
N THR A 129 7.82 7.49 -15.94
CA THR A 129 7.35 7.95 -14.65
C THR A 129 7.61 9.44 -14.44
N VAL A 130 6.81 10.07 -13.57
CA VAL A 130 7.14 11.34 -12.89
C VAL A 130 7.70 10.96 -11.53
N PRO A 131 9.05 11.00 -11.33
CA PRO A 131 9.69 10.33 -10.19
C PRO A 131 9.67 11.12 -8.88
N ASP A 132 9.11 12.33 -8.91
CA ASP A 132 9.07 13.17 -7.72
C ASP A 132 8.06 12.68 -6.68
N ARG A 133 8.18 13.21 -5.48
CA ARG A 133 7.38 12.85 -4.33
C ARG A 133 5.86 13.00 -4.55
N ALA A 134 5.44 14.09 -5.20
CA ALA A 134 4.02 14.38 -5.38
C ALA A 134 3.32 13.35 -6.27
N HIS A 135 4.10 12.71 -7.17
CA HIS A 135 3.65 11.72 -8.15
C HIS A 135 4.06 10.28 -7.78
N THR A 136 4.61 10.06 -6.59
CA THR A 136 4.99 8.73 -6.08
C THR A 136 4.07 8.34 -4.94
N PHE A 137 3.22 7.32 -5.16
CA PHE A 137 2.20 6.85 -4.24
C PHE A 137 2.52 5.44 -3.76
N ILE A 138 1.97 5.07 -2.60
CA ILE A 138 2.08 3.71 -2.07
C ILE A 138 0.74 3.25 -1.52
N GLY A 139 0.40 1.97 -1.71
CA GLY A 139 -0.88 1.44 -1.29
C GLY A 139 -0.86 -0.04 -0.94
N GLY A 140 -1.86 -0.45 -0.18
CA GLY A 140 -2.09 -1.85 0.20
C GLY A 140 -3.17 -1.99 1.25
N SER A 141 -3.50 -3.24 1.58
CA SER A 141 -4.50 -3.58 2.58
C SER A 141 -3.92 -4.38 3.74
N SER A 142 -4.57 -4.36 4.89
CA SER A 142 -4.17 -5.18 6.04
C SER A 142 -2.73 -4.85 6.49
N MET A 143 -1.83 -5.81 6.49
CA MET A 143 -0.40 -5.58 6.71
C MET A 143 0.22 -4.68 5.64
N GLY A 144 -0.21 -4.79 4.37
CA GLY A 144 0.17 -3.87 3.30
C GLY A 144 -0.33 -2.44 3.55
N GLY A 145 -1.51 -2.28 4.16
CA GLY A 145 -2.03 -1.00 4.62
C GLY A 145 -1.20 -0.40 5.76
N LEU A 146 -0.77 -1.22 6.72
CA LEU A 146 0.18 -0.82 7.76
C LEU A 146 1.50 -0.32 7.15
N MET A 147 2.05 -1.07 6.20
CA MET A 147 3.28 -0.70 5.50
C MET A 147 3.13 0.59 4.69
N SER A 148 1.95 0.80 4.05
CA SER A 148 1.66 2.03 3.30
C SER A 148 1.61 3.26 4.21
N LEU A 149 0.97 3.15 5.36
CA LEU A 149 0.98 4.19 6.38
C LEU A 149 2.41 4.45 6.90
N TYR A 150 3.15 3.38 7.23
CA TYR A 150 4.53 3.51 7.70
C TYR A 150 5.43 4.15 6.65
N ALA A 151 5.30 3.77 5.38
CA ALA A 151 6.07 4.34 4.27
C ALA A 151 5.81 5.86 4.12
N LEU A 152 4.55 6.29 4.14
CA LEU A 152 4.19 7.69 4.07
C LEU A 152 4.80 8.52 5.21
N LEU A 153 4.84 7.96 6.42
CA LEU A 153 5.36 8.65 7.60
C LEU A 153 6.89 8.64 7.69
N GLN A 154 7.55 7.54 7.27
CA GLN A 154 8.99 7.34 7.42
C GLN A 154 9.79 7.80 6.19
N TYR A 155 9.20 7.66 5.00
CA TYR A 155 9.79 8.01 3.71
C TYR A 155 8.98 9.12 3.04
N SER A 156 8.61 10.15 3.81
CA SER A 156 7.78 11.25 3.32
C SER A 156 8.48 12.16 2.30
N ASP A 157 9.75 11.99 2.10
CA ASP A 157 10.56 12.58 1.01
C ASP A 157 10.44 11.80 -0.31
N VAL A 158 9.99 10.56 -0.25
CA VAL A 158 9.78 9.68 -1.42
C VAL A 158 8.30 9.57 -1.77
N PHE A 159 7.46 9.22 -0.78
CA PHE A 159 6.03 9.01 -0.99
C PHE A 159 5.22 10.22 -0.53
N GLY A 160 4.56 10.89 -1.47
CA GLY A 160 3.69 12.03 -1.18
C GLY A 160 2.28 11.64 -0.82
N ARG A 161 1.83 10.48 -1.30
CA ARG A 161 0.45 10.02 -1.16
C ARG A 161 0.39 8.55 -0.81
N ALA A 162 -0.55 8.15 0.04
CA ALA A 162 -0.74 6.75 0.40
C ALA A 162 -2.21 6.33 0.50
N ALA A 163 -2.45 5.03 0.22
CA ALA A 163 -3.72 4.36 0.48
C ALA A 163 -3.50 3.20 1.43
N ALA A 164 -4.06 3.30 2.64
CA ALA A 164 -3.97 2.30 3.69
C ALA A 164 -5.35 1.72 3.98
N LEU A 165 -5.73 0.63 3.29
CA LEU A 165 -7.03 0.00 3.46
C LEU A 165 -6.96 -1.02 4.58
N SER A 166 -7.90 -0.96 5.51
CA SER A 166 -7.98 -1.84 6.69
C SER A 166 -6.60 -2.07 7.36
N PRO A 167 -5.78 -1.02 7.60
CA PRO A 167 -4.40 -1.19 8.04
C PRO A 167 -4.33 -1.92 9.39
N SER A 168 -3.36 -2.83 9.53
CA SER A 168 -3.15 -3.63 10.76
C SER A 168 -2.57 -2.77 11.90
N LEU A 169 -3.30 -1.75 12.36
CA LEU A 169 -2.87 -0.80 13.40
C LEU A 169 -2.67 -1.46 14.78
N TRP A 170 -3.20 -2.67 14.96
CA TRP A 170 -3.07 -3.47 16.18
C TRP A 170 -1.68 -4.07 16.37
N VAL A 171 -0.87 -4.14 15.31
CA VAL A 171 0.46 -4.79 15.33
C VAL A 171 1.44 -4.11 16.27
N ALA A 172 1.51 -2.79 16.26
CA ALA A 172 2.41 -2.03 17.14
C ALA A 172 1.88 -0.60 17.39
N PRO A 173 0.72 -0.47 18.05
CA PRO A 173 0.00 0.80 18.15
C PRO A 173 0.81 1.92 18.82
N GLU A 174 1.59 1.59 19.87
CA GLU A 174 2.43 2.58 20.57
C GLU A 174 3.57 3.08 19.66
N ALA A 175 4.23 2.18 18.93
CA ALA A 175 5.32 2.53 18.03
C ALA A 175 4.83 3.37 16.85
N LEU A 176 3.67 3.03 16.29
CA LEU A 176 3.01 3.83 15.24
C LEU A 176 2.61 5.21 15.75
N THR A 177 2.02 5.29 16.93
CA THR A 177 1.68 6.55 17.59
C THR A 177 2.91 7.43 17.81
N ALA A 178 3.99 6.85 18.30
CA ALA A 178 5.26 7.56 18.45
C ALA A 178 5.84 8.02 17.11
N LEU A 179 5.71 7.22 16.05
CA LEU A 179 6.14 7.62 14.71
C LEU A 179 5.35 8.81 14.18
N VAL A 180 4.02 8.79 14.27
CA VAL A 180 3.17 9.95 13.89
C VAL A 180 3.60 11.21 14.62
N GLY A 181 3.92 11.11 15.93
CA GLY A 181 4.35 12.25 16.74
C GLY A 181 5.68 12.88 16.32
N ARG A 182 6.64 12.07 15.81
CA ARG A 182 8.02 12.50 15.53
C ARG A 182 8.38 12.65 14.05
N CYS A 183 7.59 12.07 13.14
CA CYS A 183 7.90 12.09 11.71
C CYS A 183 7.95 13.52 11.17
N LYS A 184 8.84 13.76 10.21
CA LYS A 184 8.88 15.02 9.47
C LYS A 184 8.04 14.84 8.21
N LEU A 185 6.93 15.54 8.13
CA LEU A 185 6.04 15.49 6.99
C LEU A 185 6.27 16.71 6.11
N ALA A 186 6.41 16.47 4.82
CA ALA A 186 6.43 17.55 3.85
C ALA A 186 4.99 18.07 3.58
N PRO A 187 4.81 19.35 3.24
CA PRO A 187 3.51 19.87 2.83
C PRO A 187 2.90 19.07 1.69
N GLY A 188 1.57 19.03 1.62
CA GLY A 188 0.86 18.31 0.56
C GLY A 188 0.84 16.79 0.71
N THR A 189 1.21 16.25 1.90
CA THR A 189 1.05 14.81 2.19
C THR A 189 -0.42 14.43 2.21
N VAL A 190 -0.78 13.36 1.48
CA VAL A 190 -2.16 12.86 1.33
C VAL A 190 -2.25 11.43 1.81
N LEU A 191 -3.30 11.12 2.57
CA LEU A 191 -3.58 9.76 3.05
C LEU A 191 -5.06 9.42 2.87
N TYR A 192 -5.32 8.31 2.19
CA TYR A 192 -6.58 7.59 2.29
C TYR A 192 -6.45 6.47 3.32
N MET A 193 -7.41 6.35 4.24
CA MET A 193 -7.43 5.26 5.22
C MET A 193 -8.87 4.83 5.54
N ASP A 194 -9.14 3.53 5.54
CA ASP A 194 -10.48 3.02 5.87
C ASP A 194 -10.46 1.75 6.73
N TYR A 195 -11.65 1.39 7.19
CA TYR A 195 -11.98 0.07 7.73
C TYR A 195 -13.40 -0.32 7.35
N GLY A 196 -13.63 -1.60 7.10
CA GLY A 196 -14.96 -2.17 6.98
C GLY A 196 -15.68 -2.20 8.32
N SER A 197 -16.98 -1.90 8.33
CA SER A 197 -17.75 -1.88 9.58
C SER A 197 -17.89 -3.27 10.21
N ARG A 198 -17.75 -4.35 9.43
CA ARG A 198 -17.81 -5.74 9.90
C ARG A 198 -16.50 -6.23 10.51
N GLU A 199 -15.38 -5.56 10.24
CA GLU A 199 -14.06 -5.94 10.76
C GLU A 199 -13.65 -5.21 12.04
N MET A 200 -14.44 -4.23 12.50
CA MET A 200 -14.13 -3.39 13.66
C MET A 200 -14.10 -4.13 15.02
N GLY A 201 -14.42 -5.42 15.04
CA GLY A 201 -14.33 -6.28 16.20
C GLY A 201 -13.30 -7.41 16.07
N ASN A 202 -12.54 -7.47 14.97
CA ASN A 202 -11.58 -8.54 14.71
C ASN A 202 -10.40 -8.55 15.69
N HIS A 203 -10.04 -7.36 16.20
CA HIS A 203 -9.01 -7.20 17.24
C HIS A 203 -9.49 -6.23 18.32
N ASP A 204 -9.04 -6.48 19.55
CA ASP A 204 -9.39 -5.65 20.71
C ASP A 204 -8.98 -4.18 20.48
N GLY A 205 -9.90 -3.26 20.77
CA GLY A 205 -9.62 -1.81 20.65
C GLY A 205 -9.53 -1.26 19.24
N MET A 206 -9.80 -2.04 18.19
CA MET A 206 -9.61 -1.67 16.79
C MET A 206 -10.36 -0.38 16.40
N ARG A 207 -11.64 -0.25 16.79
CA ARG A 207 -12.44 0.97 16.54
C ARG A 207 -11.83 2.20 17.22
N LYS A 208 -11.39 2.06 18.47
CA LYS A 208 -10.77 3.13 19.24
C LYS A 208 -9.41 3.51 18.62
N GLY A 209 -8.58 2.51 18.32
CA GLY A 209 -7.26 2.70 17.72
C GLY A 209 -7.33 3.40 16.35
N PHE A 210 -8.32 3.06 15.52
CA PHE A 210 -8.54 3.75 14.25
C PHE A 210 -8.88 5.23 14.44
N GLY A 211 -9.84 5.53 15.33
CA GLY A 211 -10.24 6.92 15.62
C GLY A 211 -9.10 7.75 16.20
N GLU A 212 -8.32 7.18 17.13
CA GLU A 212 -7.15 7.86 17.70
C GLU A 212 -6.06 8.11 16.66
N MET A 213 -5.79 7.13 15.80
CA MET A 213 -4.81 7.27 14.71
C MET A 213 -5.24 8.37 13.73
N CYS A 214 -6.50 8.38 13.29
CA CYS A 214 -7.05 9.44 12.43
C CYS A 214 -6.87 10.83 13.06
N SER A 215 -7.21 10.98 14.34
CA SER A 215 -7.09 12.25 15.06
C SER A 215 -5.63 12.73 15.13
N ARG A 216 -4.69 11.81 15.39
CA ARG A 216 -3.26 12.13 15.46
C ARG A 216 -2.69 12.53 14.09
N ILE A 217 -3.08 11.81 13.03
CA ILE A 217 -2.66 12.10 11.66
C ILE A 217 -3.21 13.46 11.22
N PHE A 218 -4.48 13.72 11.48
CA PHE A 218 -5.12 15.01 11.19
C PHE A 218 -4.39 16.18 11.89
N ALA A 219 -4.05 16.00 13.17
CA ALA A 219 -3.32 17.02 13.94
C ALA A 219 -1.91 17.31 13.40
N ARG A 220 -1.36 16.46 12.54
CA ARG A 220 -0.08 16.66 11.84
C ARG A 220 -0.21 17.42 10.51
N GLY A 221 -1.42 17.82 10.11
CA GLY A 221 -1.67 18.55 8.88
C GLY A 221 -1.60 17.68 7.60
N ILE A 222 -1.78 16.37 7.74
CA ILE A 222 -1.94 15.47 6.59
C ILE A 222 -3.35 15.68 5.99
N ASN A 223 -3.43 15.76 4.67
CA ASN A 223 -4.70 15.72 3.95
C ASN A 223 -5.29 14.32 4.04
N LEU A 224 -6.16 14.11 5.04
CA LEU A 224 -6.68 12.80 5.41
C LEU A 224 -8.11 12.59 4.89
N THR A 225 -8.31 11.53 4.08
CA THR A 225 -9.61 10.92 3.86
C THR A 225 -9.72 9.66 4.73
N ALA A 226 -10.54 9.71 5.78
CA ALA A 226 -10.75 8.57 6.68
C ALA A 226 -12.21 8.08 6.61
N ARG A 227 -12.43 6.76 6.51
CA ARG A 227 -13.77 6.20 6.33
C ARG A 227 -13.99 4.93 7.15
N VAL A 228 -15.22 4.75 7.62
CA VAL A 228 -15.76 3.43 7.99
C VAL A 228 -16.70 2.99 6.88
N VAL A 229 -16.38 1.90 6.19
CA VAL A 229 -17.12 1.39 5.03
C VAL A 229 -18.32 0.58 5.50
N PRO A 230 -19.58 1.04 5.28
CA PRO A 230 -20.75 0.30 5.73
C PRO A 230 -20.83 -1.08 5.06
N GLY A 231 -20.95 -2.14 5.88
CA GLY A 231 -21.01 -3.52 5.39
C GLY A 231 -19.70 -4.08 4.83
N GLY A 232 -18.63 -3.29 4.82
CA GLY A 232 -17.30 -3.74 4.40
C GLY A 232 -16.72 -4.77 5.37
N ASP A 233 -15.98 -5.71 4.82
CA ASP A 233 -15.27 -6.76 5.53
C ASP A 233 -13.78 -6.79 5.11
N HIS A 234 -13.00 -7.66 5.71
CA HIS A 234 -11.57 -7.79 5.46
C HIS A 234 -11.30 -8.69 4.24
N SER A 235 -11.59 -8.18 3.05
CA SER A 235 -11.45 -8.93 1.80
C SER A 235 -11.16 -8.05 0.58
N GLU A 236 -10.54 -8.65 -0.44
CA GLU A 236 -10.26 -8.02 -1.73
C GLU A 236 -11.54 -7.49 -2.39
N ALA A 237 -12.65 -8.23 -2.30
CA ALA A 237 -13.95 -7.81 -2.82
C ALA A 237 -14.52 -6.57 -2.11
N SER A 238 -14.17 -6.36 -0.85
CA SER A 238 -14.52 -5.15 -0.11
C SER A 238 -13.62 -3.99 -0.50
N TRP A 239 -12.31 -4.21 -0.65
CA TRP A 239 -11.33 -3.20 -1.03
C TRP A 239 -11.48 -2.74 -2.49
N GLU A 240 -11.81 -3.65 -3.42
CA GLU A 240 -12.16 -3.31 -4.80
C GLU A 240 -13.22 -2.18 -4.86
N LYS A 241 -14.26 -2.27 -4.06
CA LYS A 241 -15.33 -1.26 -3.99
C LYS A 241 -14.88 0.10 -3.47
N GLN A 242 -13.69 0.18 -2.87
CA GLN A 242 -13.13 1.43 -2.39
C GLN A 242 -12.25 2.15 -3.42
N LEU A 243 -11.90 1.51 -4.53
CA LEU A 243 -11.06 2.11 -5.58
C LEU A 243 -11.53 3.52 -6.02
N PRO A 244 -12.84 3.79 -6.21
CA PRO A 244 -13.30 5.14 -6.55
C PRO A 244 -12.88 6.20 -5.52
N PHE A 245 -12.94 5.88 -4.24
CA PHE A 245 -12.58 6.81 -3.16
C PHE A 245 -11.07 6.92 -2.97
N VAL A 246 -10.36 5.80 -3.14
CA VAL A 246 -8.89 5.77 -3.15
C VAL A 246 -8.36 6.68 -4.24
N PHE A 247 -8.76 6.47 -5.49
CA PHE A 247 -8.24 7.26 -6.60
C PHE A 247 -8.73 8.69 -6.61
N HIS A 248 -9.97 8.97 -6.17
CA HIS A 248 -10.40 10.34 -5.96
C HIS A 248 -9.50 11.08 -4.96
N THR A 249 -9.06 10.40 -3.89
CA THR A 249 -8.15 10.99 -2.90
C THR A 249 -6.73 11.12 -3.43
N LEU A 250 -6.19 10.04 -4.06
CA LEU A 250 -4.80 10.03 -4.51
C LEU A 250 -4.54 10.92 -5.72
N MET A 251 -5.53 11.13 -6.59
CA MET A 251 -5.40 11.91 -7.83
C MET A 251 -5.91 13.35 -7.68
N TYR A 252 -6.47 13.72 -6.52
CA TYR A 252 -7.02 15.05 -6.30
C TYR A 252 -5.94 16.14 -6.40
N GLU A 253 -6.19 17.19 -7.20
CA GLU A 253 -5.23 18.28 -7.46
C GLU A 253 -3.82 17.77 -7.79
N LEU A 254 -3.75 16.74 -8.62
CA LEU A 254 -2.52 16.26 -9.20
C LEU A 254 -2.41 16.88 -10.61
N ASP A 255 -1.49 17.81 -10.76
CA ASP A 255 -1.22 18.52 -12.03
C ASP A 255 -0.46 17.63 -13.03
#